data_477c2171ea1c88cc62cc04c56d232cd9
#
_entry.id   477c2171ea1c88cc62cc04c56d232cd9
#
_cell.length_a   1.000
_cell.length_b   1.000
_cell.length_c   1.000
_cell.angle_alpha   90.00
_cell.angle_beta   90.00
_cell.angle_gamma   90.00
#
_symmetry.space_group_name_H-M   'P 1'
#
loop_
_entity.id
_entity.type
_entity.pdbx_description
1 polymer ?
#
loop_
_entity_poly.entity_id
_entity_poly.type
_entity_poly.pdbx_seq_one_letter_code
_entity_poly.pdbx_strand_id
1 'polypeptide(L)'
;MVATVGGTSIAATFTVTGSTYLSGIDYSAASIHVEPVSAAPGAVVTINGSGFPPFGLVQQLVLGGTDVLPVPQPHTDSAGNFITQILIPQLGLGNTQVDVAIGGTSASTPITIGSAIPASITVEPQSAEPGQVVTIIGSGFPPFTSIESLTLGTVFVLPYPWPTNASGDFTI
;
A
#
# COMPACT_ATOMS: atom_id res chain seq x y z
N MET A 1 -46.13 -1.63 11.82
CA MET A 1 -46.28 -2.88 11.06
C MET A 1 -47.76 -3.06 10.72
N VAL A 2 -48.11 -3.35 9.46
CA VAL A 2 -49.50 -3.54 9.02
C VAL A 2 -49.60 -4.90 8.38
N ALA A 3 -50.58 -5.69 8.79
CA ALA A 3 -50.96 -6.96 8.14
C ALA A 3 -52.36 -6.82 7.54
N THR A 4 -52.52 -7.25 6.28
CA THR A 4 -53.83 -7.26 5.58
C THR A 4 -54.16 -8.67 5.13
N VAL A 5 -55.29 -9.18 5.58
CA VAL A 5 -55.80 -10.51 5.18
C VAL A 5 -57.31 -10.39 4.87
N GLY A 6 -57.74 -10.86 3.69
CA GLY A 6 -59.15 -10.85 3.30
C GLY A 6 -59.81 -9.46 3.27
N GLY A 7 -59.04 -8.40 2.96
CA GLY A 7 -59.52 -7.00 2.94
C GLY A 7 -59.57 -6.32 4.31
N THR A 8 -59.23 -7.01 5.39
CA THR A 8 -59.15 -6.43 6.74
C THR A 8 -57.68 -6.15 7.08
N SER A 9 -57.39 -4.88 7.42
CA SER A 9 -56.07 -4.44 7.83
C SER A 9 -56.00 -4.16 9.33
N ILE A 10 -55.02 -4.74 10.00
CA ILE A 10 -54.71 -4.50 11.39
C ILE A 10 -53.33 -3.86 11.48
N ALA A 11 -53.24 -2.71 12.13
CA ALA A 11 -52.01 -2.04 12.39
C ALA A 11 -51.56 -2.27 13.85
N ALA A 12 -50.30 -2.68 14.02
CA ALA A 12 -49.65 -2.71 15.33
C ALA A 12 -48.54 -1.69 15.36
N THR A 13 -48.52 -0.86 16.38
CA THR A 13 -47.43 0.09 16.62
C THR A 13 -46.24 -0.68 17.22
N PHE A 14 -45.14 -0.70 16.47
CA PHE A 14 -43.87 -1.19 16.98
C PHE A 14 -42.97 0.04 17.24
N THR A 15 -42.72 0.32 18.50
CA THR A 15 -41.82 1.41 18.90
C THR A 15 -40.46 0.79 19.20
N VAL A 16 -39.46 1.13 18.44
CA VAL A 16 -38.07 0.86 18.78
C VAL A 16 -37.67 1.92 19.82
N THR A 17 -37.82 1.57 21.10
CA THR A 17 -37.31 2.40 22.21
C THR A 17 -35.85 2.02 22.44
N GLY A 18 -34.98 2.88 22.00
CA GLY A 18 -33.55 2.77 22.13
C GLY A 18 -32.90 2.60 20.79
N SER A 19 -32.14 3.58 20.42
CA SER A 19 -31.03 3.39 19.50
C SER A 19 -30.00 2.54 20.29
N THR A 20 -30.21 1.24 20.39
CA THR A 20 -29.13 0.32 20.66
C THR A 20 -28.37 0.15 19.33
N TYR A 21 -27.63 1.18 18.96
CA TYR A 21 -26.25 0.87 18.60
C TYR A 21 -25.77 -0.08 19.68
N LEU A 22 -25.28 -1.26 19.30
CA LEU A 22 -24.59 -2.15 20.23
C LEU A 22 -23.50 -1.33 20.90
N SER A 23 -23.89 -0.69 22.01
CA SER A 23 -23.05 0.11 22.90
C SER A 23 -22.15 -0.90 23.61
N GLY A 24 -21.01 -1.17 23.00
CA GLY A 24 -20.06 -2.15 23.50
C GLY A 24 -18.96 -2.51 22.49
N ILE A 25 -19.09 -2.08 21.25
CA ILE A 25 -17.96 -2.03 20.33
C ILE A 25 -17.63 -0.55 20.21
N ASP A 26 -16.76 -0.06 21.08
CA ASP A 26 -16.01 1.16 20.81
C ASP A 26 -15.19 0.85 19.54
N TYR A 27 -15.75 1.16 18.38
CA TYR A 27 -14.92 1.31 17.21
C TYR A 27 -13.99 2.47 17.53
N SER A 28 -12.77 2.16 17.91
CA SER A 28 -11.67 3.12 17.82
C SER A 28 -11.83 3.82 16.48
N ALA A 29 -11.78 5.15 16.47
CA ALA A 29 -11.91 5.89 15.21
C ALA A 29 -10.97 5.25 14.17
N ALA A 30 -11.52 4.95 12.99
CA ALA A 30 -10.71 4.31 11.95
C ALA A 30 -9.46 5.14 11.67
N SER A 31 -8.35 4.48 11.57
CA SER A 31 -7.05 5.08 11.33
C SER A 31 -6.24 4.28 10.34
N ILE A 32 -5.36 4.96 9.61
CA ILE A 32 -4.37 4.33 8.75
C ILE A 32 -2.98 4.87 9.05
N HIS A 33 -1.99 4.03 8.90
CA HIS A 33 -0.57 4.36 9.00
C HIS A 33 0.15 3.89 7.74
N VAL A 34 1.00 4.74 7.21
CA VAL A 34 1.79 4.46 6.00
C VAL A 34 3.26 4.38 6.36
N GLU A 35 3.93 3.36 5.88
CA GLU A 35 5.35 3.16 6.11
C GLU A 35 6.08 2.75 4.82
N PRO A 36 7.14 3.47 4.45
CA PRO A 36 7.68 4.69 5.08
C PRO A 36 6.76 5.91 4.88
N VAL A 37 6.85 6.90 5.78
CA VAL A 37 6.08 8.16 5.71
C VAL A 37 6.55 9.11 4.60
N SER A 38 7.65 8.77 3.95
CA SER A 38 8.17 9.47 2.76
C SER A 38 8.68 8.44 1.77
N ALA A 39 8.27 8.58 0.52
CA ALA A 39 8.66 7.65 -0.54
C ALA A 39 8.72 8.35 -1.90
N ALA A 40 9.57 7.84 -2.78
CA ALA A 40 9.66 8.32 -4.16
C ALA A 40 8.62 7.65 -5.06
N PRO A 41 8.26 8.25 -6.22
CA PRO A 41 7.51 7.56 -7.25
C PRO A 41 8.20 6.24 -7.65
N GLY A 42 7.40 5.17 -7.76
CA GLY A 42 7.88 3.81 -8.02
C GLY A 42 8.32 3.02 -6.78
N ALA A 43 8.44 3.64 -5.62
CA ALA A 43 8.70 2.93 -4.37
C ALA A 43 7.43 2.22 -3.86
N VAL A 44 7.64 1.15 -3.07
CA VAL A 44 6.56 0.43 -2.37
C VAL A 44 6.39 1.02 -0.98
N VAL A 45 5.15 1.27 -0.60
CA VAL A 45 4.78 1.61 0.78
C VAL A 45 3.76 0.62 1.33
N THR A 46 3.81 0.38 2.63
CA THR A 46 2.86 -0.45 3.35
C THR A 46 1.84 0.42 4.05
N ILE A 47 0.56 0.09 3.89
CA ILE A 47 -0.56 0.75 4.55
C ILE A 47 -1.15 -0.23 5.56
N ASN A 48 -1.17 0.17 6.82
CA ASN A 48 -1.81 -0.54 7.92
C ASN A 48 -3.06 0.24 8.33
N GLY A 49 -4.21 -0.42 8.35
CA GLY A 49 -5.47 0.16 8.80
C GLY A 49 -6.03 -0.54 10.02
N SER A 50 -6.72 0.22 10.88
CA SER A 50 -7.40 -0.32 12.06
C SER A 50 -8.68 0.47 12.38
N GLY A 51 -9.60 -0.14 13.15
CA GLY A 51 -10.85 0.50 13.55
C GLY A 51 -11.90 0.59 12.43
N PHE A 52 -11.73 -0.13 11.35
CA PHE A 52 -12.72 -0.25 10.27
C PHE A 52 -13.76 -1.34 10.56
N PRO A 53 -14.89 -1.38 9.82
CA PRO A 53 -15.83 -2.49 9.92
C PRO A 53 -15.15 -3.84 9.66
N PRO A 54 -15.41 -4.88 10.49
CA PRO A 54 -14.86 -6.21 10.27
C PRO A 54 -15.31 -6.81 8.93
N PHE A 55 -14.41 -7.59 8.31
CA PHE A 55 -14.66 -8.28 7.04
C PHE A 55 -15.11 -7.36 5.89
N GLY A 56 -14.83 -6.05 6.00
CA GLY A 56 -15.14 -5.05 4.99
C GLY A 56 -14.11 -5.07 3.84
N LEU A 57 -14.57 -4.95 2.60
CA LEU A 57 -13.69 -4.71 1.46
C LEU A 57 -13.23 -3.26 1.43
N VAL A 58 -11.96 -3.04 1.11
CA VAL A 58 -11.44 -1.70 0.80
C VAL A 58 -12.08 -1.24 -0.51
N GLN A 59 -12.99 -0.30 -0.42
CA GLN A 59 -13.77 0.21 -1.55
C GLN A 59 -13.04 1.32 -2.30
N GLN A 60 -12.20 2.06 -1.58
CA GLN A 60 -11.40 3.15 -2.11
C GLN A 60 -10.04 3.19 -1.42
N LEU A 61 -9.00 3.35 -2.20
CA LEU A 61 -7.65 3.63 -1.76
C LEU A 61 -7.04 4.64 -2.74
N VAL A 62 -6.91 5.88 -2.28
CA VAL A 62 -6.47 7.00 -3.12
C VAL A 62 -5.21 7.61 -2.53
N LEU A 63 -4.24 7.90 -3.37
CA LEU A 63 -3.00 8.60 -3.03
C LEU A 63 -2.88 9.84 -3.90
N GLY A 64 -2.96 11.01 -3.27
CA GLY A 64 -2.83 12.28 -3.97
C GLY A 64 -3.84 12.47 -5.12
N GLY A 65 -5.06 11.95 -4.97
CA GLY A 65 -6.10 11.99 -5.99
C GLY A 65 -6.02 10.87 -7.05
N THR A 66 -5.01 10.01 -6.98
CA THR A 66 -4.84 8.86 -7.88
C THR A 66 -5.35 7.60 -7.21
N ASP A 67 -6.20 6.82 -7.89
CA ASP A 67 -6.64 5.51 -7.42
C ASP A 67 -5.46 4.51 -7.48
N VAL A 68 -5.16 3.92 -6.33
CA VAL A 68 -4.07 2.94 -6.16
C VAL A 68 -4.56 1.64 -5.53
N LEU A 69 -5.87 1.36 -5.63
CA LEU A 69 -6.49 0.18 -5.06
C LEU A 69 -5.95 -1.11 -5.71
N PRO A 70 -5.33 -2.02 -4.94
CA PRO A 70 -4.78 -3.25 -5.49
C PRO A 70 -5.85 -4.23 -5.96
N VAL A 71 -5.46 -5.12 -6.86
CA VAL A 71 -6.28 -6.26 -7.28
C VAL A 71 -5.51 -7.54 -6.97
N PRO A 72 -6.04 -8.46 -6.14
CA PRO A 72 -7.37 -8.41 -5.49
C PRO A 72 -7.47 -7.33 -4.41
N GLN A 73 -8.69 -6.82 -4.21
CA GLN A 73 -8.96 -5.79 -3.21
C GLN A 73 -8.67 -6.32 -1.80
N PRO A 74 -7.95 -5.56 -0.97
CA PRO A 74 -7.75 -5.90 0.43
C PRO A 74 -9.08 -5.89 1.20
N HIS A 75 -9.14 -6.65 2.28
CA HIS A 75 -10.28 -6.65 3.20
C HIS A 75 -9.80 -6.67 4.64
N THR A 76 -10.64 -6.20 5.54
CA THR A 76 -10.35 -6.19 6.98
C THR A 76 -10.55 -7.58 7.58
N ASP A 77 -9.80 -7.86 8.63
CA ASP A 77 -9.97 -9.03 9.48
C ASP A 77 -11.19 -8.91 10.44
N SER A 78 -11.37 -9.88 11.32
CA SER A 78 -12.44 -9.87 12.33
C SER A 78 -12.33 -8.74 13.36
N ALA A 79 -11.16 -8.12 13.49
CA ALA A 79 -10.92 -6.97 14.37
C ALA A 79 -11.02 -5.62 13.64
N GLY A 80 -11.30 -5.63 12.33
CA GLY A 80 -11.36 -4.41 11.51
C GLY A 80 -10.01 -3.86 11.10
N ASN A 81 -8.96 -4.71 11.07
CA ASN A 81 -7.63 -4.33 10.62
C ASN A 81 -7.37 -4.84 9.21
N PHE A 82 -6.53 -4.13 8.46
CA PHE A 82 -5.99 -4.60 7.19
C PHE A 82 -4.55 -4.15 7.01
N ILE A 83 -3.85 -4.85 6.15
CA ILE A 83 -2.51 -4.48 5.66
C ILE A 83 -2.48 -4.64 4.15
N THR A 84 -1.89 -3.69 3.47
CA THR A 84 -1.68 -3.76 2.02
C THR A 84 -0.44 -3.02 1.61
N GLN A 85 0.06 -3.32 0.41
CA GLN A 85 1.18 -2.61 -0.20
C GLN A 85 0.73 -1.99 -1.51
N ILE A 86 1.23 -0.79 -1.77
CA ILE A 86 1.01 -0.07 -3.03
C ILE A 86 2.33 0.47 -3.57
N LEU A 87 2.37 0.62 -4.88
CA LEU A 87 3.40 1.41 -5.56
C LEU A 87 3.00 2.88 -5.55
N ILE A 88 3.95 3.76 -5.21
CA ILE A 88 3.73 5.20 -5.36
C ILE A 88 3.64 5.55 -6.85
N PRO A 89 2.51 6.10 -7.32
CA PRO A 89 2.39 6.52 -8.72
C PRO A 89 3.26 7.75 -9.01
N GLN A 90 3.34 8.13 -10.29
CA GLN A 90 4.03 9.36 -10.70
C GLN A 90 3.24 10.58 -10.22
N LEU A 91 3.59 11.08 -9.05
CA LEU A 91 3.00 12.26 -8.41
C LEU A 91 4.02 13.38 -8.32
N GLY A 92 3.52 14.61 -8.18
CA GLY A 92 4.37 15.77 -7.86
C GLY A 92 5.02 15.61 -6.50
N LEU A 93 6.24 16.16 -6.35
CA LEU A 93 6.97 16.16 -5.07
C LEU A 93 6.24 17.01 -4.03
N GLY A 94 6.30 16.58 -2.77
CA GLY A 94 5.73 17.30 -1.63
C GLY A 94 4.76 16.46 -0.82
N ASN A 95 4.07 17.12 0.10
CA ASN A 95 3.11 16.46 0.98
C ASN A 95 1.79 16.19 0.25
N THR A 96 1.27 15.01 0.44
CA THR A 96 -0.03 14.56 -0.04
C THR A 96 -0.69 13.65 1.00
N GLN A 97 -1.83 13.06 0.69
CA GLN A 97 -2.57 12.18 1.60
C GLN A 97 -2.86 10.84 0.94
N VAL A 98 -2.92 9.82 1.79
CA VAL A 98 -3.53 8.54 1.50
C VAL A 98 -4.92 8.53 2.14
N ASP A 99 -5.92 8.22 1.36
CA ASP A 99 -7.32 8.15 1.78
C ASP A 99 -7.84 6.72 1.57
N VAL A 100 -8.48 6.16 2.58
CA VAL A 100 -9.07 4.81 2.55
C VAL A 100 -10.53 4.88 2.94
N ALA A 101 -11.39 4.14 2.24
CA ALA A 101 -12.79 3.98 2.62
C ALA A 101 -13.19 2.50 2.61
N ILE A 102 -13.85 2.06 3.70
CA ILE A 102 -14.32 0.70 3.94
C ILE A 102 -15.69 0.75 4.63
N GLY A 103 -16.73 0.23 3.99
CA GLY A 103 -18.05 0.09 4.61
C GLY A 103 -18.67 1.41 5.11
N GLY A 104 -18.40 2.52 4.44
CA GLY A 104 -18.87 3.86 4.82
C GLY A 104 -18.00 4.56 5.87
N THR A 105 -16.94 3.92 6.35
CA THR A 105 -15.94 4.52 7.25
C THR A 105 -14.70 4.92 6.46
N SER A 106 -14.16 6.11 6.70
CA SER A 106 -12.96 6.60 6.02
C SER A 106 -11.89 7.04 7.01
N ALA A 107 -10.64 6.94 6.58
CA ALA A 107 -9.48 7.46 7.29
C ALA A 107 -8.45 8.01 6.28
N SER A 108 -7.68 9.00 6.73
CA SER A 108 -6.63 9.64 5.94
C SER A 108 -5.35 9.76 6.74
N THR A 109 -4.21 9.71 6.06
CA THR A 109 -2.90 9.98 6.67
C THR A 109 -1.98 10.70 5.67
N PRO A 110 -1.14 11.63 6.13
CA PRO A 110 -0.19 12.30 5.26
C PRO A 110 0.95 11.37 4.85
N ILE A 111 1.47 11.60 3.65
CA ILE A 111 2.71 11.02 3.14
C ILE A 111 3.46 12.09 2.35
N THR A 112 4.79 12.05 2.38
CA THR A 112 5.64 12.94 1.58
C THR A 112 6.12 12.20 0.33
N ILE A 113 5.81 12.74 -0.84
CA ILE A 113 6.42 12.28 -2.09
C ILE A 113 7.78 12.96 -2.23
N GLY A 114 8.82 12.17 -2.00
CA GLY A 114 10.21 12.62 -2.08
C GLY A 114 10.77 12.50 -3.49
N SER A 115 11.94 13.08 -3.69
CA SER A 115 12.74 12.81 -4.89
C SER A 115 13.16 11.35 -4.88
N ALA A 116 13.10 10.69 -6.03
CA ALA A 116 13.74 9.38 -6.17
C ALA A 116 15.22 9.53 -5.78
N ILE A 117 15.73 8.62 -4.96
CA ILE A 117 17.17 8.53 -4.75
C ILE A 117 17.76 8.22 -6.15
N PRO A 118 18.67 9.05 -6.67
CA PRO A 118 19.23 8.77 -7.98
C PRO A 118 19.89 7.39 -7.96
N ALA A 119 19.55 6.58 -8.94
CA ALA A 119 20.17 5.26 -9.08
C ALA A 119 21.69 5.41 -9.18
N SER A 120 22.41 4.60 -8.45
CA SER A 120 23.87 4.60 -8.41
C SER A 120 24.41 3.17 -8.42
N ILE A 121 25.61 3.02 -8.96
CA ILE A 121 26.37 1.77 -8.95
C ILE A 121 27.76 2.07 -8.41
N THR A 122 28.20 1.24 -7.47
CA THR A 122 29.59 1.22 -6.97
C THR A 122 30.22 -0.13 -7.25
N VAL A 123 31.52 -0.15 -7.50
CA VAL A 123 32.30 -1.37 -7.74
C VAL A 123 33.46 -1.42 -6.77
N GLU A 124 33.60 -2.52 -6.04
CA GLU A 124 34.67 -2.74 -5.06
C GLU A 124 35.43 -4.05 -5.34
N PRO A 125 36.76 -4.02 -5.47
CA PRO A 125 37.60 -2.82 -5.51
C PRO A 125 37.42 -2.05 -6.83
N GLN A 126 37.75 -0.74 -6.82
CA GLN A 126 37.62 0.14 -8.02
C GLN A 126 38.63 -0.20 -9.12
N SER A 127 39.64 -1.02 -8.82
CA SER A 127 40.60 -1.55 -9.77
C SER A 127 40.88 -3.02 -9.44
N ALA A 128 40.94 -3.87 -10.45
CA ALA A 128 41.20 -5.29 -10.32
C ALA A 128 42.00 -5.79 -11.52
N GLU A 129 42.83 -6.82 -11.30
CA GLU A 129 43.50 -7.53 -12.41
C GLU A 129 42.53 -8.52 -13.08
N PRO A 130 42.79 -8.88 -14.35
CA PRO A 130 42.00 -9.90 -15.01
C PRO A 130 41.91 -11.21 -14.19
N GLY A 131 40.69 -11.70 -13.99
CA GLY A 131 40.41 -12.90 -13.20
C GLY A 131 40.15 -12.66 -11.72
N GLN A 132 40.27 -11.43 -11.21
CA GLN A 132 39.87 -11.09 -9.86
C GLN A 132 38.36 -10.86 -9.75
N VAL A 133 37.81 -11.17 -8.57
CA VAL A 133 36.39 -10.92 -8.25
C VAL A 133 36.22 -9.47 -7.80
N VAL A 134 35.19 -8.84 -8.31
CA VAL A 134 34.73 -7.53 -7.87
C VAL A 134 33.29 -7.64 -7.38
N THR A 135 32.93 -6.79 -6.42
CA THR A 135 31.56 -6.68 -5.94
C THR A 135 30.92 -5.43 -6.54
N ILE A 136 29.74 -5.60 -7.12
CA ILE A 136 28.95 -4.50 -7.69
C ILE A 136 27.74 -4.27 -6.79
N ILE A 137 27.61 -3.05 -6.27
CA ILE A 137 26.53 -2.64 -5.38
C ILE A 137 25.71 -1.58 -6.13
N GLY A 138 24.42 -1.85 -6.30
CA GLY A 138 23.47 -0.88 -6.87
C GLY A 138 22.49 -0.42 -5.83
N SER A 139 22.08 0.85 -5.90
CA SER A 139 21.06 1.44 -5.04
C SER A 139 20.20 2.45 -5.78
N GLY A 140 18.99 2.72 -5.27
CA GLY A 140 18.07 3.69 -5.86
C GLY A 140 17.37 3.22 -7.13
N PHE A 141 17.38 1.93 -7.43
CA PHE A 141 16.63 1.33 -8.54
C PHE A 141 15.18 1.02 -8.11
N PRO A 142 14.25 0.76 -9.07
CA PRO A 142 12.91 0.31 -8.71
C PRO A 142 12.96 -1.01 -7.92
N PRO A 143 12.16 -1.15 -6.83
CA PRO A 143 12.10 -2.37 -6.04
C PRO A 143 11.60 -3.58 -6.85
N PHE A 144 12.07 -4.77 -6.48
CA PHE A 144 11.64 -6.06 -7.04
C PHE A 144 11.71 -6.12 -8.59
N THR A 145 12.59 -5.33 -9.19
CA THR A 145 12.76 -5.26 -10.64
C THR A 145 13.99 -6.03 -11.05
N SER A 146 13.87 -6.85 -12.09
CA SER A 146 15.04 -7.57 -12.64
C SER A 146 16.00 -6.61 -13.33
N ILE A 147 17.29 -6.80 -13.09
CA ILE A 147 18.34 -6.10 -13.82
C ILE A 147 18.34 -6.62 -15.25
N GLU A 148 18.04 -5.74 -16.21
CA GLU A 148 17.95 -6.11 -17.64
C GLU A 148 19.32 -6.27 -18.28
N SER A 149 20.29 -5.45 -17.87
CA SER A 149 21.66 -5.53 -18.37
C SER A 149 22.67 -5.04 -17.34
N LEU A 150 23.80 -5.71 -17.27
CA LEU A 150 25.00 -5.29 -16.57
C LEU A 150 26.20 -5.56 -17.46
N THR A 151 26.94 -4.52 -17.79
CA THR A 151 28.08 -4.62 -18.72
C THR A 151 29.35 -4.04 -18.08
N LEU A 152 30.47 -4.67 -18.35
CA LEU A 152 31.80 -4.15 -18.08
C LEU A 152 32.47 -3.82 -19.42
N GLY A 153 32.51 -2.55 -19.77
CA GLY A 153 32.86 -2.12 -21.11
C GLY A 153 31.82 -2.62 -22.13
N THR A 154 32.21 -3.47 -23.04
CA THR A 154 31.33 -4.09 -24.05
C THR A 154 30.92 -5.53 -23.70
N VAL A 155 31.40 -6.06 -22.55
CA VAL A 155 31.15 -7.43 -22.16
C VAL A 155 29.93 -7.48 -21.21
N PHE A 156 28.97 -8.36 -21.57
CA PHE A 156 27.82 -8.64 -20.73
C PHE A 156 28.24 -9.56 -19.57
N VAL A 157 28.02 -9.13 -18.31
CA VAL A 157 28.52 -9.83 -17.13
C VAL A 157 27.41 -10.40 -16.23
N LEU A 158 26.14 -10.27 -16.64
CA LEU A 158 25.00 -10.79 -15.88
C LEU A 158 24.55 -12.15 -16.42
N PRO A 159 24.83 -13.27 -15.72
CA PRO A 159 24.52 -14.61 -16.24
C PRO A 159 23.04 -15.01 -16.04
N TYR A 160 22.29 -14.36 -15.13
CA TYR A 160 20.91 -14.67 -14.78
C TYR A 160 20.12 -13.40 -14.42
N PRO A 161 18.76 -13.44 -14.49
CA PRO A 161 17.94 -12.34 -13.96
C PRO A 161 18.22 -12.17 -12.45
N TRP A 162 18.69 -11.00 -12.08
CA TRP A 162 18.98 -10.64 -10.70
C TRP A 162 18.02 -9.52 -10.28
N PRO A 163 17.07 -9.77 -9.36
CA PRO A 163 16.14 -8.75 -8.94
C PRO A 163 16.76 -7.83 -7.90
N THR A 164 16.30 -6.60 -7.87
CA THR A 164 16.50 -5.68 -6.76
C THR A 164 15.68 -6.12 -5.56
N ASN A 165 16.11 -5.76 -4.36
CA ASN A 165 15.37 -5.99 -3.12
C ASN A 165 14.21 -4.99 -2.93
N ALA A 166 13.53 -5.03 -1.78
CA ALA A 166 12.42 -4.13 -1.44
C ALA A 166 12.82 -2.64 -1.37
N SER A 167 14.11 -2.35 -1.18
CA SER A 167 14.65 -0.98 -1.18
C SER A 167 15.16 -0.52 -2.54
N GLY A 168 15.12 -1.40 -3.56
CA GLY A 168 15.68 -1.10 -4.88
C GLY A 168 17.20 -1.27 -4.96
N ASP A 169 17.78 -2.04 -4.03
CA ASP A 169 19.23 -2.29 -3.98
C ASP A 169 19.55 -3.70 -4.49
N PHE A 170 20.77 -3.88 -4.96
CA PHE A 170 21.32 -5.20 -5.30
C PHE A 170 22.82 -5.27 -4.99
N THR A 171 23.32 -6.49 -4.83
CA THR A 171 24.76 -6.78 -4.69
C THR A 171 25.09 -8.03 -5.51
N ILE A 172 26.07 -7.93 -6.36
CA ILE A 172 26.54 -8.99 -7.26
C ILE A 172 28.04 -9.18 -7.08
#